data_0aacd0304136746b4067ce3181b00755
#
_entry.id   0aacd0304136746b4067ce3181b00755
#
_cell.length_a   1.000
_cell.length_b   1.000
_cell.length_c   1.000
_cell.angle_alpha   90.00
_cell.angle_beta   90.00
_cell.angle_gamma   90.00
#
_symmetry.space_group_name_H-M   'P 1'
#
loop_
_entity.id
_entity.type
_entity.pdbx_description
1 polymer ?
#
loop_
_entity_poly.entity_id
_entity_poly.type
_entity_poly.pdbx_seq_one_letter_code
_entity_poly.pdbx_strand_id
1 'polypeptide(L)'
;MVAHSRQSRRDVLKLTALGAAGTLLGPTAARAQPKSLTMMHESSFVPPYDAFFKNQLASAYEKATGIKVNYEVVSVGSLQTRVTTAAENGSGPDMTAIGFNWAFLFDDKFVDVSDIAAEIGKESGGWYESAQETVVVGGKWKAIPYANIGQLMNWRTDWFKQAGYDKFPDTWDELLEAGIKLKKAGHPFGFELGHGFGDNHGWLYPLLWSYGGREVEADGKTIVIDSDETARAIDFCRKFFKETMFEDVLGWTDVNNNKAFLSEQISCTNNAESILWSAKRDFPDMAKVIDQSENPKGPKGRFHMLNPLCHAIFTHTKDPKA
;
A
#
# COMPACT_ATOMS: atom_id res chain seq x y z
N MET A 1 -23.13 -19.68 -1.63
CA MET A 1 -22.42 -20.97 -1.63
C MET A 1 -21.29 -20.86 -2.65
N VAL A 2 -20.11 -20.49 -2.22
CA VAL A 2 -18.92 -20.42 -3.07
C VAL A 2 -18.12 -21.69 -2.82
N ALA A 3 -17.97 -22.50 -3.85
CA ALA A 3 -17.25 -23.76 -3.81
C ALA A 3 -15.74 -23.48 -3.74
N HIS A 4 -15.10 -23.88 -2.63
CA HIS A 4 -13.65 -23.91 -2.53
C HIS A 4 -13.12 -25.08 -3.38
N SER A 5 -12.50 -24.77 -4.53
CA SER A 5 -11.71 -25.75 -5.27
C SER A 5 -10.40 -26.00 -4.52
N ARG A 6 -10.24 -27.20 -3.99
CA ARG A 6 -8.97 -27.68 -3.44
C ARG A 6 -7.98 -27.84 -4.60
N GLN A 7 -7.01 -26.98 -4.70
CA GLN A 7 -5.85 -27.22 -5.57
C GLN A 7 -5.10 -28.46 -5.08
N SER A 8 -4.95 -29.42 -5.99
CA SER A 8 -4.30 -30.69 -5.74
C SER A 8 -2.78 -30.54 -5.74
N ARG A 9 -2.10 -31.26 -4.84
CA ARG A 9 -0.63 -31.35 -4.78
C ARG A 9 0.03 -31.81 -6.11
N ARG A 10 -0.77 -32.23 -7.08
CA ARG A 10 -0.31 -32.64 -8.44
C ARG A 10 -0.01 -31.45 -9.36
N ASP A 11 -0.56 -30.27 -9.12
CA ASP A 11 -0.39 -29.10 -10.01
C ASP A 11 0.93 -28.39 -9.77
N VAL A 12 1.51 -28.50 -8.57
CA VAL A 12 2.86 -28.00 -8.26
C VAL A 12 3.97 -28.84 -8.92
N LEU A 13 3.67 -30.08 -9.30
CA LEU A 13 4.66 -31.02 -9.88
C LEU A 13 4.70 -31.01 -11.41
N LYS A 14 3.87 -30.23 -12.10
CA LYS A 14 3.89 -30.12 -13.56
C LYS A 14 4.93 -29.15 -14.12
N LEU A 15 5.60 -28.40 -13.26
CA LEU A 15 6.71 -27.49 -13.65
C LEU A 15 8.08 -28.18 -13.85
N THR A 16 8.15 -29.51 -13.72
CA THR A 16 9.43 -30.24 -13.79
C THR A 16 9.54 -31.25 -14.94
N ALA A 17 8.70 -31.20 -15.97
CA ALA A 17 8.78 -32.18 -17.06
C ALA A 17 8.72 -31.53 -18.45
N LEU A 18 9.76 -30.78 -18.82
CA LEU A 18 10.09 -30.52 -20.23
C LEU A 18 11.60 -30.24 -20.35
N GLY A 19 12.37 -31.26 -20.70
CA GLY A 19 13.79 -31.05 -20.95
C GLY A 19 14.59 -32.32 -21.15
N ALA A 20 14.26 -33.13 -22.15
CA ALA A 20 15.18 -34.15 -22.68
C ALA A 20 15.08 -34.20 -24.18
N ALA A 21 15.83 -33.29 -24.85
CA ALA A 21 16.27 -33.45 -26.23
C ALA A 21 17.67 -32.83 -26.33
N GLY A 22 18.69 -33.69 -26.43
CA GLY A 22 20.07 -33.28 -26.48
C GLY A 22 20.42 -32.58 -27.77
N THR A 23 21.17 -31.48 -27.64
CA THR A 23 22.10 -30.99 -28.67
C THR A 23 23.35 -30.50 -27.95
N LEU A 24 24.49 -30.99 -28.39
CA LEU A 24 25.84 -30.64 -27.99
C LEU A 24 26.08 -29.15 -28.20
N LEU A 25 25.97 -28.35 -27.17
CA LEU A 25 26.50 -26.99 -27.09
C LEU A 25 27.57 -27.01 -26.01
N GLY A 26 28.74 -26.43 -26.34
CA GLY A 26 29.92 -26.39 -25.49
C GLY A 26 29.64 -25.82 -24.08
N PRO A 27 30.64 -25.84 -23.17
CA PRO A 27 30.40 -25.52 -21.77
C PRO A 27 29.98 -24.04 -21.61
N THR A 28 28.69 -23.78 -21.68
CA THR A 28 28.14 -22.58 -21.07
C THR A 28 28.47 -22.71 -19.60
N ALA A 29 29.35 -21.86 -19.10
CA ALA A 29 29.66 -21.78 -17.69
C ALA A 29 28.31 -21.71 -16.95
N ALA A 30 27.93 -22.81 -16.31
CA ALA A 30 26.74 -22.85 -15.45
C ALA A 30 26.94 -21.76 -14.40
N ARG A 31 26.24 -20.65 -14.54
CA ARG A 31 26.25 -19.58 -13.54
C ARG A 31 25.72 -20.23 -12.27
N ALA A 32 26.59 -20.33 -11.26
CA ALA A 32 26.18 -20.90 -9.97
C ALA A 32 24.99 -20.10 -9.47
N GLN A 33 23.85 -20.78 -9.27
CA GLN A 33 22.68 -20.12 -8.68
C GLN A 33 23.05 -19.50 -7.32
N PRO A 34 22.55 -18.33 -6.99
CA PRO A 34 22.79 -17.73 -5.70
C PRO A 34 22.30 -18.68 -4.62
N LYS A 35 23.09 -18.88 -3.57
CA LYS A 35 22.68 -19.70 -2.42
C LYS A 35 21.60 -19.02 -1.56
N SER A 36 21.44 -17.73 -1.73
CA SER A 36 20.43 -16.94 -1.02
C SER A 36 20.10 -15.67 -1.79
N LEU A 37 18.85 -15.22 -1.61
CA LEU A 37 18.34 -13.91 -2.01
C LEU A 37 17.92 -13.13 -0.76
N THR A 38 18.07 -11.82 -0.80
CA THR A 38 17.57 -10.93 0.25
C THR A 38 16.40 -10.12 -0.28
N MET A 39 15.26 -10.24 0.40
CA MET A 39 14.05 -9.46 0.12
C MET A 39 13.80 -8.50 1.26
N MET A 40 13.76 -7.21 0.97
CA MET A 40 13.45 -6.17 1.92
C MET A 40 11.97 -5.77 1.79
N HIS A 41 11.28 -5.73 2.92
CA HIS A 41 9.86 -5.41 2.98
C HIS A 41 9.56 -4.51 4.18
N GLU A 42 8.54 -3.66 4.08
CA GLU A 42 8.03 -2.94 5.25
C GLU A 42 7.32 -3.88 6.21
N SER A 43 7.36 -3.54 7.50
CA SER A 43 6.58 -4.27 8.50
C SER A 43 5.09 -4.13 8.22
N SER A 44 4.39 -5.26 8.15
CA SER A 44 2.95 -5.27 7.89
C SER A 44 2.17 -4.75 9.10
N PHE A 45 1.14 -3.93 8.85
CA PHE A 45 0.13 -3.58 9.85
C PHE A 45 -0.74 -4.78 10.28
N VAL A 46 -0.57 -5.91 9.59
CA VAL A 46 -1.15 -7.21 9.91
C VAL A 46 -0.03 -8.17 10.30
N PRO A 47 0.38 -8.24 11.58
CA PRO A 47 1.58 -8.97 12.02
C PRO A 47 1.67 -10.43 11.56
N PRO A 48 0.57 -11.21 11.44
CA PRO A 48 0.63 -12.56 10.89
C PRO A 48 1.14 -12.65 9.43
N TYR A 49 1.07 -11.57 8.66
CA TYR A 49 1.56 -11.54 7.28
C TYR A 49 3.09 -11.75 7.22
N ASP A 50 3.85 -11.01 8.03
CA ASP A 50 5.32 -11.13 8.06
C ASP A 50 5.74 -12.54 8.49
N ALA A 51 5.04 -13.10 9.48
CA ALA A 51 5.27 -14.46 9.93
C ALA A 51 4.93 -15.50 8.84
N PHE A 52 3.82 -15.31 8.11
CA PHE A 52 3.42 -16.17 7.00
C PHE A 52 4.45 -16.13 5.87
N PHE A 53 4.87 -14.92 5.47
CA PHE A 53 5.87 -14.75 4.43
C PHE A 53 7.16 -15.47 4.79
N LYS A 54 7.71 -15.16 5.98
CA LYS A 54 8.98 -15.74 6.44
C LYS A 54 8.93 -17.25 6.65
N ASN A 55 7.87 -17.77 7.28
CA ASN A 55 7.83 -19.14 7.73
C ASN A 55 7.20 -20.10 6.72
N GLN A 56 6.37 -19.61 5.80
CA GLN A 56 5.67 -20.44 4.83
C GLN A 56 6.14 -20.16 3.40
N LEU A 57 6.03 -18.94 2.89
CA LEU A 57 6.39 -18.63 1.50
C LEU A 57 7.89 -18.78 1.25
N ALA A 58 8.73 -18.15 2.04
CA ALA A 58 10.20 -18.23 1.90
C ALA A 58 10.69 -19.68 2.06
N SER A 59 10.13 -20.42 3.04
CA SER A 59 10.47 -21.83 3.23
C SER A 59 9.99 -22.73 2.09
N ALA A 60 8.82 -22.47 1.51
CA ALA A 60 8.32 -23.22 0.35
C ALA A 60 9.20 -22.97 -0.88
N TYR A 61 9.62 -21.72 -1.10
CA TYR A 61 10.53 -21.35 -2.16
C TYR A 61 11.90 -22.04 -2.02
N GLU A 62 12.48 -21.99 -0.82
CA GLU A 62 13.75 -22.68 -0.54
C GLU A 62 13.67 -24.20 -0.79
N LYS A 63 12.57 -24.84 -0.38
CA LYS A 63 12.35 -26.27 -0.66
C LYS A 63 12.24 -26.58 -2.15
N ALA A 64 11.62 -25.67 -2.92
CA ALA A 64 11.40 -25.87 -4.36
C ALA A 64 12.66 -25.61 -5.19
N THR A 65 13.48 -24.63 -4.81
CA THR A 65 14.59 -24.12 -5.63
C THR A 65 15.98 -24.39 -5.05
N GLY A 66 16.08 -24.69 -3.75
CA GLY A 66 17.35 -24.73 -3.03
C GLY A 66 17.93 -23.36 -2.69
N ILE A 67 17.20 -22.26 -2.98
CA ILE A 67 17.63 -20.89 -2.76
C ILE A 67 16.97 -20.35 -1.50
N LYS A 68 17.77 -19.97 -0.49
CA LYS A 68 17.27 -19.37 0.75
C LYS A 68 16.80 -17.94 0.52
N VAL A 69 15.61 -17.57 1.02
CA VAL A 69 15.15 -16.19 1.06
C VAL A 69 15.39 -15.60 2.46
N ASN A 70 16.27 -14.60 2.53
CA ASN A 70 16.47 -13.78 3.73
C ASN A 70 15.43 -12.64 3.69
N TYR A 71 14.34 -12.79 4.43
CA TYR A 71 13.29 -11.79 4.53
C TYR A 71 13.65 -10.75 5.58
N GLU A 72 13.98 -9.53 5.11
CA GLU A 72 14.34 -8.39 5.96
C GLU A 72 13.12 -7.48 6.11
N VAL A 73 12.67 -7.28 7.34
CA VAL A 73 11.55 -6.38 7.67
C VAL A 73 12.10 -5.06 8.18
N VAL A 74 11.67 -3.96 7.57
CA VAL A 74 12.04 -2.59 7.97
C VAL A 74 10.80 -1.81 8.38
N SER A 75 10.95 -0.71 9.12
CA SER A 75 9.81 0.15 9.43
C SER A 75 9.28 0.84 8.17
N VAL A 76 7.97 1.04 8.08
CA VAL A 76 7.32 1.75 6.95
C VAL A 76 8.03 3.08 6.66
N GLY A 77 8.26 3.91 7.68
CA GLY A 77 8.92 5.21 7.52
C GLY A 77 10.39 5.15 7.08
N SER A 78 11.05 3.98 7.13
CA SER A 78 12.45 3.84 6.68
C SER A 78 12.58 3.18 5.31
N LEU A 79 11.52 2.55 4.79
CA LEU A 79 11.61 1.78 3.55
C LEU A 79 12.09 2.64 2.37
N GLN A 80 11.50 3.81 2.14
CA GLN A 80 11.88 4.67 1.03
C GLN A 80 13.37 5.07 1.08
N THR A 81 13.87 5.47 2.23
CA THR A 81 15.29 5.82 2.40
C THR A 81 16.20 4.63 2.12
N ARG A 82 15.80 3.42 2.56
CA ARG A 82 16.56 2.19 2.32
C ARG A 82 16.56 1.81 0.84
N VAL A 83 15.41 1.93 0.15
CA VAL A 83 15.30 1.70 -1.31
C VAL A 83 16.17 2.69 -2.07
N THR A 84 16.09 3.98 -1.75
CA THR A 84 16.93 5.01 -2.37
C THR A 84 18.41 4.70 -2.18
N THR A 85 18.82 4.36 -0.95
CA THR A 85 20.22 4.02 -0.65
C THR A 85 20.70 2.82 -1.46
N ALA A 86 19.89 1.76 -1.57
CA ALA A 86 20.24 0.57 -2.34
C ALA A 86 20.32 0.87 -3.85
N ALA A 87 19.39 1.66 -4.37
CA ALA A 87 19.37 2.08 -5.78
C ALA A 87 20.58 2.93 -6.14
N GLU A 88 20.95 3.89 -5.30
CA GLU A 88 22.07 4.81 -5.52
C GLU A 88 23.43 4.10 -5.42
N ASN A 89 23.60 3.25 -4.40
CA ASN A 89 24.84 2.53 -4.17
C ASN A 89 25.02 1.32 -5.11
N GLY A 90 23.98 0.88 -5.82
CA GLY A 90 24.01 -0.33 -6.64
C GLY A 90 24.35 -1.58 -5.81
N SER A 91 23.89 -1.64 -4.57
CA SER A 91 24.16 -2.75 -3.64
C SER A 91 23.14 -2.79 -2.52
N GLY A 92 22.90 -3.98 -1.94
CA GLY A 92 21.93 -4.17 -0.86
C GLY A 92 21.05 -5.38 -1.10
N PRO A 93 19.74 -5.30 -0.83
CA PRO A 93 18.81 -6.40 -1.08
C PRO A 93 18.69 -6.69 -2.58
N ASP A 94 18.36 -7.93 -2.92
CA ASP A 94 18.09 -8.35 -4.31
C ASP A 94 16.70 -7.87 -4.77
N MET A 95 15.74 -7.91 -3.86
CA MET A 95 14.34 -7.51 -4.08
C MET A 95 13.88 -6.56 -2.98
N THR A 96 12.89 -5.74 -3.30
CA THR A 96 12.27 -4.84 -2.34
C THR A 96 10.77 -4.68 -2.58
N ALA A 97 10.02 -4.42 -1.50
CA ALA A 97 8.70 -3.84 -1.62
C ALA A 97 8.83 -2.40 -2.09
N ILE A 98 7.92 -2.00 -2.96
CA ILE A 98 7.75 -0.61 -3.42
C ILE A 98 6.26 -0.28 -3.51
N GLY A 99 5.95 1.00 -3.50
CA GLY A 99 4.60 1.50 -3.69
C GLY A 99 4.57 2.81 -4.47
N PHE A 100 3.38 3.36 -4.66
CA PHE A 100 3.16 4.66 -5.29
C PHE A 100 3.87 4.79 -6.65
N ASN A 101 4.65 5.86 -6.85
CA ASN A 101 5.38 6.17 -8.09
C ASN A 101 6.84 5.70 -8.08
N TRP A 102 7.25 4.83 -7.16
CA TRP A 102 8.67 4.46 -7.04
C TRP A 102 9.22 3.70 -8.24
N ALA A 103 8.38 2.98 -8.97
CA ALA A 103 8.80 2.37 -10.23
C ALA A 103 9.29 3.40 -11.26
N PHE A 104 8.72 4.61 -11.25
CA PHE A 104 9.15 5.73 -12.10
C PHE A 104 10.38 6.45 -11.55
N LEU A 105 10.51 6.59 -10.23
CA LEU A 105 11.66 7.24 -9.59
C LEU A 105 12.95 6.45 -9.77
N PHE A 106 12.85 5.13 -9.87
CA PHE A 106 13.99 4.21 -9.92
C PHE A 106 13.92 3.28 -11.13
N ASP A 107 13.40 3.75 -12.28
CA ASP A 107 13.15 2.92 -13.46
C ASP A 107 14.41 2.26 -14.02
N ASP A 108 15.57 2.94 -13.97
CA ASP A 108 16.88 2.42 -14.38
C ASP A 108 17.52 1.48 -13.36
N LYS A 109 16.98 1.42 -12.13
CA LYS A 109 17.48 0.59 -11.03
C LYS A 109 16.71 -0.71 -10.85
N PHE A 110 15.55 -0.84 -11.50
CA PHE A 110 14.74 -2.06 -11.44
C PHE A 110 14.78 -2.84 -12.76
N VAL A 111 14.82 -4.16 -12.62
CA VAL A 111 14.81 -5.11 -13.74
C VAL A 111 13.47 -5.01 -14.49
N ASP A 112 13.53 -5.23 -15.81
CA ASP A 112 12.34 -5.45 -16.61
C ASP A 112 11.76 -6.84 -16.31
N VAL A 113 10.57 -6.89 -15.74
CA VAL A 113 9.86 -8.11 -15.34
C VAL A 113 8.59 -8.35 -16.19
N SER A 114 8.58 -7.82 -17.41
CA SER A 114 7.42 -7.90 -18.32
C SER A 114 7.02 -9.32 -18.67
N ASP A 115 7.96 -10.25 -18.77
CA ASP A 115 7.73 -11.67 -19.01
C ASP A 115 7.00 -12.32 -17.83
N ILE A 116 7.43 -12.05 -16.61
CA ILE A 116 6.79 -12.53 -15.38
C ILE A 116 5.38 -11.94 -15.26
N ALA A 117 5.22 -10.64 -15.50
CA ALA A 117 3.93 -9.97 -15.47
C ALA A 117 2.94 -10.56 -16.49
N ALA A 118 3.43 -10.91 -17.70
CA ALA A 118 2.59 -11.54 -18.73
C ALA A 118 2.15 -12.94 -18.33
N GLU A 119 3.02 -13.75 -17.71
CA GLU A 119 2.71 -15.09 -17.23
C GLU A 119 1.66 -15.06 -16.10
N ILE A 120 1.90 -14.24 -15.05
CA ILE A 120 0.97 -14.09 -13.91
C ILE A 120 -0.38 -13.53 -14.40
N GLY A 121 -0.36 -12.52 -15.27
CA GLY A 121 -1.58 -11.93 -15.82
C GLY A 121 -2.41 -12.94 -16.59
N LYS A 122 -1.79 -13.82 -17.38
CA LYS A 122 -2.46 -14.89 -18.09
C LYS A 122 -3.14 -15.90 -17.15
N GLU A 123 -2.49 -16.24 -16.05
CA GLU A 123 -3.02 -17.19 -15.06
C GLU A 123 -4.13 -16.58 -14.18
N SER A 124 -4.04 -15.27 -13.91
CA SER A 124 -4.93 -14.56 -12.98
C SER A 124 -6.09 -13.82 -13.66
N GLY A 125 -6.20 -13.87 -15.00
CA GLY A 125 -7.27 -13.18 -15.74
C GLY A 125 -6.98 -11.72 -16.04
N GLY A 126 -5.73 -11.29 -15.95
CA GLY A 126 -5.27 -9.93 -16.25
C GLY A 126 -4.84 -9.14 -15.01
N TRP A 127 -4.58 -7.87 -15.23
CA TRP A 127 -4.17 -6.91 -14.21
C TRP A 127 -5.18 -5.76 -14.13
N TYR A 128 -5.38 -5.21 -12.95
CA TYR A 128 -6.09 -3.96 -12.79
C TYR A 128 -5.31 -2.83 -13.48
N GLU A 129 -6.00 -1.98 -14.23
CA GLU A 129 -5.41 -0.84 -14.94
C GLU A 129 -4.63 0.08 -13.96
N SER A 130 -5.25 0.42 -12.82
CA SER A 130 -4.61 1.22 -11.77
C SER A 130 -3.29 0.64 -11.26
N ALA A 131 -3.15 -0.69 -11.22
CA ALA A 131 -1.90 -1.33 -10.82
C ALA A 131 -0.85 -1.27 -11.94
N GLN A 132 -1.28 -1.43 -13.22
CA GLN A 132 -0.36 -1.32 -14.36
C GLN A 132 0.21 0.09 -14.48
N GLU A 133 -0.62 1.13 -14.34
CA GLU A 133 -0.22 2.53 -14.43
C GLU A 133 0.88 2.92 -13.45
N THR A 134 0.98 2.21 -12.32
CA THR A 134 2.00 2.51 -11.29
C THR A 134 3.32 1.79 -11.48
N VAL A 135 3.38 0.74 -12.30
CA VAL A 135 4.60 -0.09 -12.46
C VAL A 135 5.11 -0.18 -13.89
N VAL A 136 4.31 0.24 -14.89
CA VAL A 136 4.73 0.20 -16.29
C VAL A 136 5.37 1.52 -16.67
N VAL A 137 6.68 1.50 -16.90
CA VAL A 137 7.48 2.66 -17.26
C VAL A 137 8.09 2.44 -18.66
N GLY A 138 7.80 3.32 -19.60
CA GLY A 138 8.29 3.19 -20.98
C GLY A 138 7.87 1.88 -21.67
N GLY A 139 6.69 1.35 -21.34
CA GLY A 139 6.17 0.09 -21.85
C GLY A 139 6.76 -1.17 -21.21
N LYS A 140 7.52 -1.05 -20.13
CA LYS A 140 8.18 -2.14 -19.41
C LYS A 140 7.67 -2.24 -17.97
N TRP A 141 7.39 -3.46 -17.52
CA TRP A 141 7.04 -3.69 -16.12
C TRP A 141 8.31 -3.61 -15.25
N LYS A 142 8.30 -2.73 -14.27
CA LYS A 142 9.41 -2.52 -13.33
C LYS A 142 9.20 -3.17 -11.97
N ALA A 143 7.98 -3.63 -11.73
CA ALA A 143 7.63 -4.36 -10.53
C ALA A 143 6.39 -5.24 -10.79
N ILE A 144 6.13 -6.17 -9.87
CA ILE A 144 4.93 -7.01 -9.87
C ILE A 144 4.02 -6.56 -8.73
N PRO A 145 2.80 -6.06 -9.02
CA PRO A 145 1.80 -5.76 -8.00
C PRO A 145 1.30 -7.04 -7.34
N TYR A 146 1.22 -7.06 -6.00
CA TYR A 146 0.67 -8.19 -5.25
C TYR A 146 -0.58 -7.83 -4.44
N ALA A 147 -0.80 -6.54 -4.18
CA ALA A 147 -2.02 -6.04 -3.55
C ALA A 147 -2.31 -4.62 -4.04
N ASN A 148 -3.59 -4.22 -3.95
CA ASN A 148 -4.02 -2.86 -4.20
C ASN A 148 -4.82 -2.41 -2.98
N ILE A 149 -4.30 -1.43 -2.24
CA ILE A 149 -4.88 -0.99 -0.99
C ILE A 149 -5.64 0.32 -1.21
N GLY A 150 -6.94 0.29 -0.94
CA GLY A 150 -7.78 1.49 -0.87
C GLY A 150 -7.73 2.09 0.54
N GLN A 151 -7.68 3.41 0.61
CA GLN A 151 -7.86 4.14 1.86
C GLN A 151 -9.33 4.44 2.08
N LEU A 152 -9.81 4.15 3.28
CA LEU A 152 -11.21 4.25 3.71
C LEU A 152 -11.32 5.15 4.94
N MET A 153 -12.49 5.72 5.15
CA MET A 153 -12.84 6.36 6.41
C MET A 153 -13.26 5.29 7.42
N ASN A 154 -12.44 5.06 8.44
CA ASN A 154 -12.76 4.22 9.58
C ASN A 154 -13.42 5.08 10.65
N TRP A 155 -14.60 4.72 11.13
CA TRP A 155 -15.38 5.55 12.05
C TRP A 155 -16.16 4.76 13.09
N ARG A 156 -16.42 5.38 14.24
CA ARG A 156 -17.17 4.82 15.36
C ARG A 156 -18.65 5.08 15.18
N THR A 157 -19.39 4.07 14.75
CA THR A 157 -20.83 4.15 14.48
C THR A 157 -21.65 4.58 15.70
N ASP A 158 -21.26 4.10 16.87
CA ASP A 158 -21.92 4.43 18.15
C ASP A 158 -21.78 5.92 18.51
N TRP A 159 -20.58 6.50 18.39
CA TRP A 159 -20.33 7.90 18.68
C TRP A 159 -20.94 8.84 17.63
N PHE A 160 -20.85 8.47 16.35
CA PHE A 160 -21.52 9.22 15.28
C PHE A 160 -23.04 9.24 15.49
N LYS A 161 -23.65 8.12 15.87
CA LYS A 161 -25.07 8.05 16.19
C LYS A 161 -25.45 8.95 17.38
N GLN A 162 -24.64 9.00 18.44
CA GLN A 162 -24.83 9.93 19.57
C GLN A 162 -24.74 11.40 19.14
N ALA A 163 -23.91 11.70 18.11
CA ALA A 163 -23.81 13.05 17.53
C ALA A 163 -24.91 13.36 16.50
N GLY A 164 -25.86 12.43 16.26
CA GLY A 164 -27.01 12.58 15.36
C GLY A 164 -26.77 12.12 13.92
N TYR A 165 -25.80 11.24 13.70
CA TYR A 165 -25.46 10.70 12.38
C TYR A 165 -25.66 9.17 12.36
N ASP A 166 -26.71 8.69 11.70
CA ASP A 166 -26.97 7.26 11.49
C ASP A 166 -26.16 6.65 10.34
N LYS A 167 -25.55 7.51 9.50
CA LYS A 167 -24.69 7.15 8.37
C LYS A 167 -23.46 8.05 8.37
N PHE A 168 -22.42 7.59 7.71
CA PHE A 168 -21.22 8.41 7.47
C PHE A 168 -21.58 9.63 6.60
N PRO A 169 -21.06 10.82 6.92
CA PRO A 169 -21.25 12.03 6.12
C PRO A 169 -20.80 11.87 4.65
N ASP A 170 -21.59 12.34 3.71
CA ASP A 170 -21.33 12.18 2.28
C ASP A 170 -20.34 13.22 1.73
N THR A 171 -20.26 14.39 2.37
CA THR A 171 -19.40 15.50 1.96
C THR A 171 -18.39 15.88 3.04
N TRP A 172 -17.28 16.52 2.62
CA TRP A 172 -16.28 17.04 3.56
C TRP A 172 -16.87 18.07 4.53
N ASP A 173 -17.81 18.91 4.06
CA ASP A 173 -18.48 19.89 4.94
C ASP A 173 -19.35 19.22 5.99
N GLU A 174 -20.13 18.20 5.64
CA GLU A 174 -20.89 17.41 6.59
C GLU A 174 -20.00 16.67 7.59
N LEU A 175 -18.85 16.14 7.12
CA LEU A 175 -17.88 15.49 7.99
C LEU A 175 -17.22 16.49 8.95
N LEU A 176 -16.95 17.72 8.51
CA LEU A 176 -16.47 18.80 9.37
C LEU A 176 -17.51 19.10 10.49
N GLU A 177 -18.79 19.23 10.14
CA GLU A 177 -19.86 19.48 11.13
C GLU A 177 -19.99 18.33 12.14
N ALA A 178 -19.90 17.08 11.67
CA ALA A 178 -19.89 15.91 12.54
C ALA A 178 -18.68 15.92 13.48
N GLY A 179 -17.49 16.22 12.95
CA GLY A 179 -16.25 16.26 13.72
C GLY A 179 -16.24 17.34 14.80
N ILE A 180 -16.81 18.52 14.53
CA ILE A 180 -16.99 19.59 15.53
C ILE A 180 -17.84 19.09 16.71
N LYS A 181 -18.97 18.44 16.43
CA LYS A 181 -19.84 17.88 17.47
C LYS A 181 -19.15 16.78 18.26
N LEU A 182 -18.48 15.87 17.57
CA LEU A 182 -17.76 14.76 18.17
C LEU A 182 -16.57 15.23 19.03
N LYS A 183 -15.77 16.17 18.56
CA LYS A 183 -14.69 16.77 19.36
C LYS A 183 -15.22 17.44 20.61
N LYS A 184 -16.33 18.18 20.51
CA LYS A 184 -17.00 18.81 21.67
C LYS A 184 -17.51 17.76 22.66
N ALA A 185 -17.89 16.59 22.19
CA ALA A 185 -18.31 15.46 23.04
C ALA A 185 -17.13 14.66 23.63
N GLY A 186 -15.89 15.04 23.34
CA GLY A 186 -14.68 14.35 23.81
C GLY A 186 -14.18 13.23 22.86
N HIS A 187 -14.71 13.16 21.64
CA HIS A 187 -14.38 12.14 20.64
C HIS A 187 -13.80 12.78 19.37
N PRO A 188 -12.61 13.40 19.43
CA PRO A 188 -12.01 14.07 18.27
C PRO A 188 -11.74 13.10 17.13
N PHE A 189 -11.49 13.65 15.94
CA PHE A 189 -10.89 12.92 14.84
C PHE A 189 -9.38 12.82 15.01
N GLY A 190 -8.77 11.85 14.32
CA GLY A 190 -7.33 11.69 14.30
C GLY A 190 -6.85 11.24 12.92
N PHE A 191 -6.63 12.21 12.04
CA PHE A 191 -6.05 11.97 10.72
C PHE A 191 -4.56 12.30 10.78
N GLU A 192 -3.72 11.47 10.19
CA GLU A 192 -2.29 11.74 10.13
C GLU A 192 -2.02 13.04 9.37
N LEU A 193 -1.24 13.93 9.98
CA LEU A 193 -0.75 15.19 9.40
C LEU A 193 0.76 15.37 9.63
N GLY A 194 1.47 14.30 9.99
CA GLY A 194 2.91 14.31 10.12
C GLY A 194 3.63 14.40 8.78
N HIS A 195 4.96 14.43 8.83
CA HIS A 195 5.82 14.52 7.65
C HIS A 195 6.29 13.15 7.13
N GLY A 196 5.69 12.07 7.62
CA GLY A 196 5.93 10.72 7.13
C GLY A 196 5.35 10.51 5.74
N PHE A 197 5.80 9.44 5.11
CA PHE A 197 5.18 8.93 3.90
C PHE A 197 4.18 7.85 4.31
N GLY A 198 2.91 7.98 3.93
CA GLY A 198 1.90 7.00 4.30
C GLY A 198 0.46 7.54 4.32
N ASP A 199 -0.25 7.33 5.41
CA ASP A 199 -1.69 7.58 5.54
C ASP A 199 -2.11 9.04 5.34
N ASN A 200 -1.22 10.01 5.60
CA ASN A 200 -1.48 11.42 5.29
C ASN A 200 -1.80 11.63 3.80
N HIS A 201 -1.11 10.93 2.90
CA HIS A 201 -1.38 10.98 1.46
C HIS A 201 -2.75 10.39 1.12
N GLY A 202 -3.17 9.37 1.86
CA GLY A 202 -4.44 8.65 1.64
C GLY A 202 -5.68 9.52 1.73
N TRP A 203 -5.63 10.65 2.46
CA TRP A 203 -6.75 11.57 2.59
C TRP A 203 -6.46 12.98 2.06
N LEU A 204 -5.22 13.46 2.14
CA LEU A 204 -4.88 14.82 1.67
C LEU A 204 -4.98 14.94 0.15
N TYR A 205 -4.51 13.96 -0.61
CA TYR A 205 -4.67 13.96 -2.07
C TYR A 205 -6.13 13.87 -2.50
N PRO A 206 -6.95 12.93 -2.02
CA PRO A 206 -8.38 12.92 -2.29
C PRO A 206 -9.09 14.22 -1.90
N LEU A 207 -8.73 14.85 -0.79
CA LEU A 207 -9.23 16.16 -0.42
C LEU A 207 -8.84 17.22 -1.47
N LEU A 208 -7.55 17.31 -1.82
CA LEU A 208 -7.04 18.24 -2.84
C LEU A 208 -7.79 18.09 -4.16
N TRP A 209 -7.87 16.87 -4.68
CA TRP A 209 -8.54 16.57 -5.94
C TRP A 209 -10.04 16.87 -5.88
N SER A 210 -10.68 16.64 -4.74
CA SER A 210 -12.10 16.93 -4.55
C SER A 210 -12.44 18.43 -4.60
N TYR A 211 -11.45 19.29 -4.38
CA TYR A 211 -11.54 20.74 -4.58
C TYR A 211 -11.12 21.17 -6.00
N GLY A 212 -10.55 20.26 -6.80
CA GLY A 212 -10.07 20.51 -8.15
C GLY A 212 -8.59 20.86 -8.23
N GLY A 213 -7.86 20.87 -7.09
CA GLY A 213 -6.42 21.00 -7.06
C GLY A 213 -5.75 19.74 -7.58
N ARG A 214 -4.54 19.88 -8.10
CA ARG A 214 -3.68 18.78 -8.57
C ARG A 214 -2.23 19.24 -8.62
N GLU A 215 -1.32 18.29 -8.60
CA GLU A 215 0.11 18.57 -8.54
C GLU A 215 0.67 18.90 -9.92
N VAL A 216 0.28 18.10 -10.91
CA VAL A 216 0.74 18.19 -12.29
C VAL A 216 -0.43 18.03 -13.27
N GLU A 217 -0.25 18.47 -14.50
CA GLU A 217 -1.16 18.19 -15.60
C GLU A 217 -1.07 16.73 -16.06
N ALA A 218 -1.96 16.33 -16.97
CA ALA A 218 -1.99 14.97 -17.53
C ALA A 218 -0.69 14.55 -18.25
N ASP A 219 0.17 15.50 -18.60
CA ASP A 219 1.50 15.24 -19.18
C ASP A 219 2.52 14.73 -18.16
N GLY A 220 2.18 14.73 -16.86
CA GLY A 220 3.04 14.33 -15.76
C GLY A 220 4.26 15.23 -15.51
N LYS A 221 4.30 16.42 -16.10
CA LYS A 221 5.46 17.33 -16.08
C LYS A 221 5.10 18.77 -15.72
N THR A 222 4.01 19.29 -16.26
CA THR A 222 3.59 20.66 -16.03
C THR A 222 3.06 20.79 -14.60
N ILE A 223 3.77 21.52 -13.75
CA ILE A 223 3.39 21.74 -12.34
C ILE A 223 2.23 22.72 -12.29
N VAL A 224 1.13 22.37 -11.63
CA VAL A 224 -0.11 23.17 -11.50
C VAL A 224 -0.64 23.24 -10.06
N ILE A 225 0.18 22.83 -9.09
CA ILE A 225 -0.24 22.84 -7.68
C ILE A 225 -0.52 24.24 -7.14
N ASP A 226 0.12 25.28 -7.69
CA ASP A 226 -0.14 26.67 -7.33
C ASP A 226 -1.40 27.16 -8.04
N SER A 227 -2.55 26.94 -7.40
CA SER A 227 -3.87 27.28 -7.92
C SER A 227 -4.84 27.68 -6.81
N ASP A 228 -5.88 28.45 -7.15
CA ASP A 228 -6.96 28.80 -6.22
C ASP A 228 -7.68 27.57 -5.66
N GLU A 229 -7.78 26.51 -6.44
CA GLU A 229 -8.35 25.22 -6.04
C GLU A 229 -7.54 24.60 -4.92
N THR A 230 -6.22 24.57 -5.07
CA THR A 230 -5.29 24.09 -4.04
C THR A 230 -5.35 24.95 -2.79
N ALA A 231 -5.37 26.27 -2.93
CA ALA A 231 -5.50 27.20 -1.80
C ALA A 231 -6.79 26.92 -0.99
N ARG A 232 -7.93 26.72 -1.68
CA ARG A 232 -9.21 26.38 -1.01
C ARG A 232 -9.14 25.03 -0.29
N ALA A 233 -8.51 24.01 -0.88
CA ALA A 233 -8.34 22.71 -0.24
C ALA A 233 -7.48 22.82 1.03
N ILE A 234 -6.39 23.59 0.99
CA ILE A 234 -5.51 23.84 2.15
C ILE A 234 -6.26 24.60 3.24
N ASP A 235 -7.04 25.63 2.89
CA ASP A 235 -7.83 26.39 3.86
C ASP A 235 -8.89 25.51 4.53
N PHE A 236 -9.54 24.62 3.78
CA PHE A 236 -10.44 23.63 4.34
C PHE A 236 -9.70 22.66 5.27
N CYS A 237 -8.57 22.11 4.84
CA CYS A 237 -7.74 21.20 5.63
C CYS A 237 -7.34 21.86 6.97
N ARG A 238 -6.89 23.11 6.94
CA ARG A 238 -6.54 23.88 8.14
C ARG A 238 -7.73 24.04 9.08
N LYS A 239 -8.93 24.33 8.56
CA LYS A 239 -10.15 24.43 9.34
C LYS A 239 -10.54 23.07 9.92
N PHE A 240 -10.53 22.02 9.10
CA PHE A 240 -10.84 20.66 9.49
C PHE A 240 -9.94 20.18 10.63
N PHE A 241 -8.62 20.39 10.52
CA PHE A 241 -7.68 20.10 11.60
C PHE A 241 -8.06 20.84 12.90
N LYS A 242 -8.17 22.18 12.85
CA LYS A 242 -8.41 23.00 14.03
C LYS A 242 -9.71 22.64 14.76
N GLU A 243 -10.75 22.41 13.99
CA GLU A 243 -12.09 22.22 14.53
C GLU A 243 -12.38 20.77 14.96
N THR A 244 -11.67 19.78 14.39
CA THR A 244 -12.04 18.37 14.60
C THR A 244 -10.96 17.52 15.25
N MET A 245 -9.68 17.91 15.20
CA MET A 245 -8.55 17.11 15.66
C MET A 245 -7.84 17.76 16.87
N PHE A 246 -6.83 17.11 17.38
CA PHE A 246 -5.90 17.60 18.40
C PHE A 246 -4.49 17.74 17.81
N GLU A 247 -3.61 18.51 18.46
CA GLU A 247 -2.31 18.90 17.88
C GLU A 247 -1.34 17.76 17.64
N ASP A 248 -1.42 16.68 18.42
CA ASP A 248 -0.49 15.54 18.33
C ASP A 248 -0.49 14.90 16.93
N VAL A 249 -1.60 15.02 16.16
CA VAL A 249 -1.69 14.48 14.78
C VAL A 249 -0.63 15.06 13.83
N LEU A 250 -0.08 16.25 14.14
CA LEU A 250 0.98 16.89 13.37
C LEU A 250 2.34 16.15 13.47
N GLY A 251 2.50 15.33 14.51
CA GLY A 251 3.69 14.50 14.70
C GLY A 251 3.45 13.01 14.44
N TRP A 252 2.27 12.65 13.96
CA TRP A 252 1.91 11.24 13.73
C TRP A 252 2.64 10.65 12.53
N THR A 253 2.72 9.33 12.57
CA THR A 253 3.14 8.46 11.48
C THR A 253 2.07 7.38 11.30
N ASP A 254 2.12 6.61 10.24
CA ASP A 254 1.15 5.56 9.86
C ASP A 254 0.64 4.67 11.00
N VAL A 255 1.44 4.45 12.04
CA VAL A 255 1.05 3.58 13.16
C VAL A 255 0.24 4.28 14.23
N ASN A 256 0.22 5.60 14.26
CA ASN A 256 -0.38 6.37 15.37
C ASN A 256 -1.90 6.39 15.30
N ASN A 257 -2.47 6.55 14.11
CA ASN A 257 -3.92 6.53 13.91
C ASN A 257 -4.53 5.16 14.28
N ASN A 258 -3.88 4.05 13.91
CA ASN A 258 -4.31 2.70 14.29
C ASN A 258 -4.36 2.58 15.83
N LYS A 259 -3.29 2.99 16.52
CA LYS A 259 -3.23 2.94 17.98
C LYS A 259 -4.28 3.82 18.65
N ALA A 260 -4.41 5.07 18.18
CA ALA A 260 -5.37 6.02 18.72
C ALA A 260 -6.82 5.55 18.52
N PHE A 261 -7.13 4.96 17.37
CA PHE A 261 -8.46 4.42 17.10
C PHE A 261 -8.78 3.21 17.98
N LEU A 262 -7.85 2.22 18.02
CA LEU A 262 -8.03 1.00 18.81
C LEU A 262 -7.97 1.24 20.33
N SER A 263 -7.38 2.34 20.78
CA SER A 263 -7.42 2.78 22.19
C SER A 263 -8.55 3.77 22.49
N GLU A 264 -9.52 3.92 21.59
CA GLU A 264 -10.72 4.76 21.77
C GLU A 264 -10.43 6.26 21.99
N GLN A 265 -9.30 6.75 21.50
CA GLN A 265 -8.93 8.17 21.60
C GLN A 265 -9.54 9.03 20.49
N ILE A 266 -9.89 8.42 19.35
CA ILE A 266 -10.44 9.10 18.18
C ILE A 266 -11.68 8.40 17.63
N SER A 267 -12.57 9.16 17.04
CA SER A 267 -13.84 8.67 16.49
C SER A 267 -13.80 8.39 14.99
N CYS A 268 -12.85 8.99 14.27
CA CYS A 268 -12.70 8.83 12.83
C CYS A 268 -11.25 9.03 12.40
N THR A 269 -10.83 8.24 11.40
CA THR A 269 -9.53 8.37 10.73
C THR A 269 -9.62 7.83 9.31
N ASN A 270 -8.71 8.26 8.44
CA ASN A 270 -8.47 7.60 7.15
C ASN A 270 -7.41 6.50 7.34
N ASN A 271 -7.70 5.30 6.87
CA ASN A 271 -6.80 4.15 6.92
C ASN A 271 -7.37 3.02 6.02
N ALA A 272 -6.58 2.01 5.74
CA ALA A 272 -7.06 0.79 5.07
C ALA A 272 -7.82 -0.13 6.06
N GLU A 273 -7.91 -1.42 5.72
CA GLU A 273 -8.67 -2.39 6.54
C GLU A 273 -7.95 -2.81 7.83
N SER A 274 -6.71 -2.39 8.05
CA SER A 274 -5.87 -2.87 9.16
C SER A 274 -6.47 -2.61 10.54
N ILE A 275 -7.18 -1.49 10.72
CA ILE A 275 -7.88 -1.14 11.97
C ILE A 275 -9.02 -2.12 12.23
N LEU A 276 -9.93 -2.31 11.27
CA LEU A 276 -11.07 -3.21 11.41
C LEU A 276 -10.61 -4.67 11.56
N TRP A 277 -9.57 -5.08 10.84
CA TRP A 277 -9.00 -6.41 10.95
C TRP A 277 -8.41 -6.66 12.35
N SER A 278 -7.63 -5.69 12.88
CA SER A 278 -7.07 -5.77 14.22
C SER A 278 -8.17 -5.76 15.30
N ALA A 279 -9.21 -4.95 15.12
CA ALA A 279 -10.35 -4.92 16.02
C ALA A 279 -11.08 -6.27 16.05
N LYS A 280 -11.36 -6.87 14.88
CA LYS A 280 -11.99 -8.20 14.80
C LYS A 280 -11.20 -9.29 15.51
N ARG A 281 -9.87 -9.21 15.47
CA ARG A 281 -8.99 -10.19 16.10
C ARG A 281 -8.86 -9.97 17.61
N ASP A 282 -8.58 -8.74 18.03
CA ASP A 282 -8.10 -8.42 19.37
C ASP A 282 -9.16 -7.71 20.24
N PHE A 283 -10.13 -7.03 19.63
CA PHE A 283 -11.16 -6.20 20.30
C PHE A 283 -12.56 -6.46 19.71
N PRO A 284 -13.11 -7.68 19.82
CA PRO A 284 -14.33 -8.08 19.11
C PRO A 284 -15.58 -7.24 19.43
N ASP A 285 -15.67 -6.64 20.62
CA ASP A 285 -16.78 -5.75 20.96
C ASP A 285 -16.64 -4.38 20.29
N MET A 286 -15.43 -3.84 20.19
CA MET A 286 -15.17 -2.63 19.42
C MET A 286 -15.46 -2.85 17.93
N ALA A 287 -15.11 -4.02 17.39
CA ALA A 287 -15.34 -4.33 15.97
C ALA A 287 -16.82 -4.23 15.57
N LYS A 288 -17.76 -4.37 16.51
CA LYS A 288 -19.21 -4.25 16.28
C LYS A 288 -19.66 -2.80 16.04
N VAL A 289 -18.85 -1.84 16.46
CA VAL A 289 -19.15 -0.40 16.39
C VAL A 289 -18.16 0.36 15.49
N ILE A 290 -17.41 -0.36 14.69
CA ILE A 290 -16.57 0.19 13.62
C ILE A 290 -17.24 -0.06 12.28
N ASP A 291 -17.30 0.97 11.44
CA ASP A 291 -17.66 0.82 10.04
C ASP A 291 -16.66 1.55 9.16
N GLN A 292 -16.67 1.21 7.87
CA GLN A 292 -15.78 1.76 6.86
C GLN A 292 -16.60 2.37 5.73
N SER A 293 -16.23 3.57 5.33
CA SER A 293 -16.93 4.32 4.29
C SER A 293 -15.94 4.89 3.28
N GLU A 294 -16.45 5.24 2.11
CA GLU A 294 -15.71 5.97 1.10
C GLU A 294 -15.30 7.36 1.61
N ASN A 295 -14.29 7.96 0.98
CA ASN A 295 -13.94 9.36 1.24
C ASN A 295 -15.13 10.28 0.93
N PRO A 296 -15.30 11.40 1.68
CA PRO A 296 -16.34 12.37 1.39
C PRO A 296 -16.17 13.04 0.03
N LYS A 297 -17.25 13.55 -0.53
CA LYS A 297 -17.25 14.39 -1.73
C LYS A 297 -16.82 15.81 -1.38
N GLY A 298 -16.05 16.42 -2.27
CA GLY A 298 -15.88 17.87 -2.33
C GLY A 298 -16.62 18.48 -3.51
N PRO A 299 -16.36 19.78 -3.83
CA PRO A 299 -17.05 20.51 -4.91
C PRO A 299 -16.91 19.87 -6.31
N LYS A 300 -15.83 19.12 -6.55
CA LYS A 300 -15.53 18.48 -7.84
C LYS A 300 -15.82 16.97 -7.85
N GLY A 301 -16.30 16.41 -6.75
CA GLY A 301 -16.65 15.00 -6.66
C GLY A 301 -15.94 14.26 -5.55
N ARG A 302 -16.03 12.92 -5.61
CA ARG A 302 -15.40 11.99 -4.71
C ARG A 302 -14.17 11.39 -5.37
N PHE A 303 -13.07 11.35 -4.64
CA PHE A 303 -11.81 10.80 -5.10
C PHE A 303 -11.24 9.83 -4.06
N HIS A 304 -10.49 8.86 -4.55
CA HIS A 304 -9.80 7.88 -3.73
C HIS A 304 -8.37 7.75 -4.20
N MET A 305 -7.46 7.56 -3.27
CA MET A 305 -6.12 7.14 -3.58
C MET A 305 -6.05 5.62 -3.47
N LEU A 306 -5.50 4.98 -4.49
CA LEU A 306 -5.14 3.56 -4.46
C LEU A 306 -3.63 3.45 -4.30
N ASN A 307 -3.20 2.58 -3.40
CA ASN A 307 -1.79 2.28 -3.19
C ASN A 307 -1.52 0.84 -3.61
N PRO A 308 -1.04 0.61 -4.84
CA PRO A 308 -0.56 -0.70 -5.23
C PRO A 308 0.73 -1.02 -4.48
N LEU A 309 0.73 -2.15 -3.79
CA LEU A 309 1.92 -2.73 -3.18
C LEU A 309 2.57 -3.67 -4.19
N CYS A 310 3.85 -3.47 -4.46
CA CYS A 310 4.55 -4.14 -5.53
C CYS A 310 5.89 -4.68 -5.04
N HIS A 311 6.40 -5.71 -5.72
CA HIS A 311 7.76 -6.20 -5.54
C HIS A 311 8.61 -5.87 -6.76
N ALA A 312 9.76 -5.25 -6.55
CA ALA A 312 10.74 -4.93 -7.59
C ALA A 312 12.05 -5.69 -7.35
N ILE A 313 12.74 -6.02 -8.42
CA ILE A 313 14.06 -6.65 -8.41
C ILE A 313 15.08 -5.57 -8.79
N PHE A 314 16.11 -5.39 -7.98
CA PHE A 314 17.18 -4.45 -8.31
C PHE A 314 18.07 -4.95 -9.43
N THR A 315 18.55 -4.06 -10.28
CA THR A 315 19.47 -4.39 -11.38
C THR A 315 20.85 -4.84 -10.89
N HIS A 316 21.22 -4.54 -9.65
CA HIS A 316 22.49 -4.98 -9.05
C HIS A 316 22.44 -6.42 -8.52
N THR A 317 21.29 -7.08 -8.52
CA THR A 317 21.20 -8.50 -8.13
C THR A 317 22.04 -9.35 -9.05
N LYS A 318 22.68 -10.38 -8.49
CA LYS A 318 23.63 -11.24 -9.26
C LYS A 318 22.91 -12.17 -10.22
N ASP A 319 21.70 -12.58 -9.87
CA ASP A 319 20.87 -13.45 -10.69
C ASP A 319 19.40 -13.02 -10.64
N PRO A 320 18.97 -12.14 -11.55
CA PRO A 320 17.60 -11.65 -11.59
C PRO A 320 16.57 -12.71 -12.01
N LYS A 321 17.01 -13.92 -12.36
CA LYS A 321 16.15 -15.04 -12.74
C LYS A 321 16.07 -16.14 -11.67
N ALA A 322 16.77 -15.94 -10.55
CA ALA A 322 16.78 -16.89 -9.45
C ALA A 322 15.46 -16.95 -8.68
#